data_bf3b8ad7cb63bfe5a5b501e0b854964b
#
_entry.id   bf3b8ad7cb63bfe5a5b501e0b854964b
#
_cell.length_a   1.000
_cell.length_b   1.000
_cell.length_c   1.000
_cell.angle_alpha   90.00
_cell.angle_beta   90.00
_cell.angle_gamma   90.00
#
_symmetry.space_group_name_H-M   'P 1'
#
loop_
_entity.id
_entity.type
_entity.pdbx_description
1 polymer ?
#
loop_
_entity_poly.entity_id
_entity_poly.type
_entity_poly.pdbx_seq_one_letter_code
_entity_poly.pdbx_strand_id
1 'polypeptide(L)'
;AYIEFSGEGVVTAADIQVDQDIQIMNPDLVIAHLNGGADSKLYMELTITKGRGYVSADKNKDADLPIGVIAVDSIYTPVERVNLSIQNTRVGQITDYDKLTLDVYTNGTLAPDEAVSLAAKVLSEHLSLFIDLSENAKSAEIMVETESDEKEKVLEMNIDELELSVRSYNCLKRAG
;
A
#
# COMPACT_ATOMS: atom_id res chain seq x y z
N ALA A 1 -16.43 -19.51 3.12
CA ALA A 1 -16.11 -19.57 4.55
C ALA A 1 -17.38 -19.77 5.37
N TYR A 2 -17.29 -20.33 6.56
CA TYR A 2 -18.44 -20.54 7.43
C TYR A 2 -18.06 -20.46 8.92
N ILE A 3 -19.05 -20.18 9.76
CA ILE A 3 -18.96 -20.22 11.22
C ILE A 3 -19.93 -21.28 11.71
N GLU A 4 -19.45 -22.16 12.58
CA GLU A 4 -20.28 -23.10 13.35
C GLU A 4 -19.86 -23.03 14.81
N PHE A 5 -20.76 -22.51 15.65
CA PHE A 5 -20.52 -22.34 17.07
C PHE A 5 -21.71 -22.90 17.86
N SER A 6 -21.42 -23.64 18.93
CA SER A 6 -22.46 -24.25 19.79
C SER A 6 -22.18 -23.95 21.24
N GLY A 7 -23.24 -23.65 22.01
CA GLY A 7 -23.18 -23.28 23.41
C GLY A 7 -23.21 -21.77 23.63
N GLU A 8 -23.04 -21.37 24.90
CA GLU A 8 -22.99 -19.99 25.33
C GLU A 8 -21.55 -19.46 25.22
N GLY A 9 -21.37 -18.27 24.66
CA GLY A 9 -20.05 -17.68 24.53
C GLY A 9 -19.98 -16.52 23.54
N VAL A 10 -18.75 -16.06 23.33
CA VAL A 10 -18.41 -14.98 22.40
C VAL A 10 -17.84 -15.60 21.12
N VAL A 11 -18.48 -15.32 20.00
CA VAL A 11 -18.02 -15.76 18.68
C VAL A 11 -17.15 -14.64 18.10
N THR A 12 -15.93 -14.98 17.74
CA THR A 12 -14.93 -14.08 17.18
C THR A 12 -14.62 -14.40 15.73
N ALA A 13 -13.88 -13.53 15.06
CA ALA A 13 -13.43 -13.79 13.69
C ALA A 13 -12.48 -15.00 13.60
N ALA A 14 -11.82 -15.40 14.69
CA ALA A 14 -11.00 -16.61 14.76
C ALA A 14 -11.81 -17.90 14.56
N ASP A 15 -13.11 -17.87 14.87
CA ASP A 15 -14.03 -19.03 14.73
C ASP A 15 -14.48 -19.23 13.27
N ILE A 16 -14.14 -18.33 12.36
CA ILE A 16 -14.45 -18.47 10.93
C ILE A 16 -13.55 -19.55 10.32
N GLN A 17 -14.17 -20.58 9.79
CA GLN A 17 -13.46 -21.59 9.01
C GLN A 17 -13.31 -21.12 7.57
N VAL A 18 -12.05 -20.96 7.17
CA VAL A 18 -11.66 -20.41 5.85
C VAL A 18 -10.87 -21.44 5.06
N ASP A 19 -10.91 -21.32 3.73
CA ASP A 19 -10.07 -22.08 2.82
C ASP A 19 -8.63 -21.53 2.82
N GLN A 20 -7.71 -22.26 2.19
CA GLN A 20 -6.27 -21.92 2.15
C GLN A 20 -5.96 -20.56 1.49
N ASP A 21 -6.87 -20.06 0.65
CA ASP A 21 -6.72 -18.81 -0.09
C ASP A 21 -7.18 -17.57 0.68
N ILE A 22 -7.71 -17.76 1.91
CA ILE A 22 -8.29 -16.67 2.72
C ILE A 22 -7.54 -16.58 4.04
N GLN A 23 -7.14 -15.37 4.40
CA GLN A 23 -6.51 -15.06 5.68
C GLN A 23 -7.32 -14.00 6.42
N ILE A 24 -7.62 -14.28 7.71
CA ILE A 24 -8.28 -13.32 8.60
C ILE A 24 -7.22 -12.48 9.28
N MET A 25 -7.26 -11.16 9.07
CA MET A 25 -6.27 -10.21 9.59
C MET A 25 -6.59 -9.73 11.01
N ASN A 26 -7.85 -9.81 11.44
CA ASN A 26 -8.35 -9.35 12.74
C ASN A 26 -9.10 -10.45 13.49
N PRO A 27 -8.41 -11.52 13.96
CA PRO A 27 -9.05 -12.69 14.58
C PRO A 27 -9.80 -12.36 15.87
N ASP A 28 -9.40 -11.29 16.57
CA ASP A 28 -10.01 -10.89 17.86
C ASP A 28 -11.32 -10.10 17.70
N LEU A 29 -11.77 -9.84 16.46
CA LEU A 29 -13.00 -9.11 16.22
C LEU A 29 -14.21 -9.93 16.70
N VAL A 30 -14.99 -9.41 17.63
CA VAL A 30 -16.22 -10.02 18.13
C VAL A 30 -17.32 -9.90 17.07
N ILE A 31 -17.88 -11.04 16.65
CA ILE A 31 -18.96 -11.12 15.66
C ILE A 31 -20.31 -11.21 16.36
N ALA A 32 -20.42 -12.08 17.38
CA ALA A 32 -21.68 -12.29 18.08
C ALA A 32 -21.47 -12.73 19.53
N HIS A 33 -22.49 -12.52 20.35
CA HIS A 33 -22.59 -13.07 21.69
C HIS A 33 -23.77 -14.04 21.75
N LEU A 34 -23.55 -15.28 22.11
CA LEU A 34 -24.57 -16.29 22.31
C LEU A 34 -24.87 -16.42 23.80
N ASN A 35 -26.10 -16.13 24.20
CA ASN A 35 -26.56 -16.09 25.59
C ASN A 35 -27.77 -17.03 25.86
N GLY A 36 -27.94 -18.06 25.08
CA GLY A 36 -29.11 -18.95 25.17
C GLY A 36 -28.84 -20.30 25.85
N GLY A 37 -27.73 -20.45 26.57
CA GLY A 37 -27.37 -21.70 27.23
C GLY A 37 -26.75 -22.74 26.30
N ALA A 38 -26.71 -24.01 26.76
CA ALA A 38 -26.00 -25.08 26.07
C ALA A 38 -26.62 -25.49 24.70
N ASP A 39 -27.89 -25.19 24.46
CA ASP A 39 -28.58 -25.49 23.21
C ASP A 39 -28.47 -24.42 22.13
N SER A 40 -27.80 -23.30 22.45
CA SER A 40 -27.55 -22.20 21.48
C SER A 40 -26.63 -22.66 20.37
N LYS A 41 -27.04 -22.39 19.12
CA LYS A 41 -26.23 -22.68 17.94
C LYS A 41 -26.24 -21.48 17.00
N LEU A 42 -25.07 -21.15 16.49
CA LEU A 42 -24.91 -20.21 15.39
C LEU A 42 -24.29 -20.95 14.21
N TYR A 43 -24.98 -20.94 13.09
CA TYR A 43 -24.44 -21.34 11.81
C TYR A 43 -24.56 -20.18 10.84
N MET A 44 -23.46 -19.79 10.24
CA MET A 44 -23.41 -18.69 9.28
C MET A 44 -22.50 -19.06 8.14
N GLU A 45 -22.97 -18.92 6.93
CA GLU A 45 -22.19 -19.10 5.71
C GLU A 45 -21.84 -17.73 5.12
N LEU A 46 -20.55 -17.52 4.79
CA LEU A 46 -20.01 -16.27 4.30
C LEU A 46 -19.50 -16.46 2.86
N THR A 47 -20.14 -15.80 1.91
CA THR A 47 -19.67 -15.75 0.52
C THR A 47 -18.67 -14.62 0.35
N ILE A 48 -17.42 -14.97 0.03
CA ILE A 48 -16.31 -14.01 -0.12
C ILE A 48 -15.97 -13.88 -1.60
N THR A 49 -15.91 -12.67 -2.09
CA THR A 49 -15.61 -12.34 -3.50
C THR A 49 -14.42 -11.38 -3.60
N LYS A 50 -13.77 -11.38 -4.76
CA LYS A 50 -12.72 -10.40 -5.11
C LYS A 50 -13.30 -9.32 -6.01
N GLY A 51 -12.91 -8.06 -5.78
CA GLY A 51 -13.40 -6.93 -6.57
C GLY A 51 -12.52 -5.70 -6.44
N ARG A 52 -13.02 -4.54 -6.85
CA ARG A 52 -12.37 -3.25 -6.74
C ARG A 52 -13.32 -2.19 -6.21
N GLY A 53 -12.80 -1.31 -5.36
CA GLY A 53 -13.54 -0.18 -4.82
C GLY A 53 -14.64 -0.60 -3.85
N TYR A 54 -15.86 -0.09 -4.07
CA TYR A 54 -17.01 -0.32 -3.21
C TYR A 54 -18.23 -0.75 -4.03
N VAL A 55 -18.93 -1.76 -3.55
CA VAL A 55 -20.18 -2.22 -4.12
C VAL A 55 -21.21 -2.26 -3.02
N SER A 56 -22.31 -1.51 -3.17
CA SER A 56 -23.39 -1.46 -2.18
C SER A 56 -24.18 -2.78 -2.12
N ALA A 57 -24.80 -3.05 -0.97
CA ALA A 57 -25.66 -4.19 -0.74
C ALA A 57 -26.78 -4.30 -1.80
N ASP A 58 -27.33 -3.18 -2.26
CA ASP A 58 -28.37 -3.17 -3.31
C ASP A 58 -27.89 -3.74 -4.65
N LYS A 59 -26.60 -3.55 -4.98
CA LYS A 59 -25.99 -4.13 -6.17
C LYS A 59 -25.61 -5.59 -6.00
N ASN A 60 -25.31 -5.99 -4.75
CA ASN A 60 -25.04 -7.38 -4.39
C ASN A 60 -26.34 -8.21 -4.24
N LYS A 61 -27.48 -7.54 -4.19
CA LYS A 61 -28.79 -8.19 -4.10
C LYS A 61 -29.24 -8.64 -5.48
N ASP A 62 -29.08 -9.93 -5.73
CA ASP A 62 -29.62 -10.57 -6.93
C ASP A 62 -31.09 -10.94 -6.70
N ALA A 63 -31.92 -10.87 -7.76
CA ALA A 63 -33.33 -11.22 -7.68
C ALA A 63 -33.58 -12.70 -7.37
N ASP A 64 -32.60 -13.55 -7.68
CA ASP A 64 -32.65 -15.00 -7.52
C ASP A 64 -32.03 -15.52 -6.22
N LEU A 65 -31.67 -14.61 -5.27
CA LEU A 65 -31.08 -15.04 -3.99
C LEU A 65 -32.05 -15.91 -3.17
N PRO A 66 -31.60 -17.03 -2.61
CA PRO A 66 -32.39 -17.87 -1.72
C PRO A 66 -32.88 -17.10 -0.48
N ILE A 67 -34.01 -17.54 0.08
CA ILE A 67 -34.51 -17.01 1.35
C ILE A 67 -33.48 -17.27 2.46
N GLY A 68 -33.11 -16.22 3.20
CA GLY A 68 -32.12 -16.29 4.27
C GLY A 68 -30.74 -15.72 3.90
N VAL A 69 -30.50 -15.41 2.62
CA VAL A 69 -29.29 -14.72 2.20
C VAL A 69 -29.45 -13.23 2.41
N ILE A 70 -28.52 -12.62 3.12
CA ILE A 70 -28.46 -11.21 3.41
C ILE A 70 -27.34 -10.59 2.59
N ALA A 71 -27.68 -9.73 1.64
CA ALA A 71 -26.69 -8.95 0.90
C ALA A 71 -26.10 -7.87 1.80
N VAL A 72 -24.79 -7.74 1.82
CA VAL A 72 -24.04 -6.71 2.56
C VAL A 72 -23.17 -5.91 1.62
N ASP A 73 -22.77 -4.72 2.08
CA ASP A 73 -21.81 -3.90 1.34
C ASP A 73 -20.47 -4.61 1.19
N SER A 74 -19.90 -4.54 0.00
CA SER A 74 -18.58 -5.11 -0.30
C SER A 74 -17.54 -3.99 -0.41
N ILE A 75 -16.64 -3.91 0.56
CA ILE A 75 -15.54 -2.95 0.60
C ILE A 75 -14.28 -3.67 0.15
N TYR A 76 -13.87 -3.48 -1.10
CA TYR A 76 -12.70 -4.14 -1.68
C TYR A 76 -11.43 -3.30 -1.56
N THR A 77 -11.54 -2.01 -1.23
CA THR A 77 -10.39 -1.14 -1.06
C THR A 77 -9.76 -1.32 0.32
N PRO A 78 -8.42 -1.52 0.40
CA PRO A 78 -7.72 -1.58 1.69
C PRO A 78 -7.50 -0.20 2.31
N VAL A 79 -7.64 0.89 1.54
CA VAL A 79 -7.40 2.26 2.00
C VAL A 79 -8.71 2.86 2.50
N GLU A 80 -8.74 3.22 3.78
CA GLU A 80 -9.91 3.79 4.43
C GLU A 80 -9.97 5.32 4.29
N ARG A 81 -8.80 5.97 4.46
CA ARG A 81 -8.71 7.43 4.45
C ARG A 81 -7.33 7.89 4.01
N VAL A 82 -7.29 8.98 3.28
CA VAL A 82 -6.06 9.70 2.93
C VAL A 82 -6.24 11.17 3.24
N ASN A 83 -5.32 11.76 4.00
CA ASN A 83 -5.21 13.19 4.18
C ASN A 83 -4.00 13.70 3.41
N LEU A 84 -4.16 14.85 2.77
CA LEU A 84 -3.11 15.51 2.01
C LEU A 84 -2.93 16.91 2.53
N SER A 85 -1.68 17.31 2.79
CA SER A 85 -1.32 18.69 3.08
C SER A 85 -0.07 19.10 2.32
N ILE A 86 -0.11 20.33 1.83
CA ILE A 86 1.02 20.97 1.12
C ILE A 86 1.43 22.20 1.89
N GLN A 87 2.73 22.33 2.16
CA GLN A 87 3.31 23.44 2.89
C GLN A 87 4.56 23.92 2.17
N ASN A 88 4.76 25.24 2.11
CA ASN A 88 6.01 25.79 1.63
C ASN A 88 7.15 25.38 2.56
N THR A 89 8.27 24.99 2.00
CA THR A 89 9.44 24.58 2.77
C THR A 89 10.71 25.20 2.17
N ARG A 90 11.75 25.26 3.00
CA ARG A 90 13.05 25.77 2.62
C ARG A 90 14.02 24.61 2.40
N VAL A 91 14.70 24.63 1.26
CA VAL A 91 15.83 23.74 0.98
C VAL A 91 17.07 24.60 0.75
N GLY A 92 18.01 24.57 1.67
CA GLY A 92 19.17 25.46 1.65
C GLY A 92 18.78 26.94 1.78
N GLN A 93 19.04 27.73 0.74
CA GLN A 93 18.66 29.16 0.68
C GLN A 93 17.38 29.41 -0.13
N ILE A 94 16.84 28.41 -0.80
CA ILE A 94 15.66 28.51 -1.65
C ILE A 94 14.42 28.19 -0.82
N THR A 95 13.40 29.04 -0.88
CA THR A 95 12.17 28.95 -0.09
C THR A 95 10.93 28.55 -0.90
N ASP A 96 11.09 28.27 -2.19
CA ASP A 96 9.99 28.03 -3.14
C ASP A 96 9.67 26.52 -3.32
N TYR A 97 10.13 25.68 -2.40
CA TYR A 97 9.82 24.27 -2.45
C TYR A 97 8.52 23.95 -1.69
N ASP A 98 7.75 23.02 -2.23
CA ASP A 98 6.58 22.47 -1.59
C ASP A 98 6.91 21.16 -0.84
N LYS A 99 6.47 21.08 0.40
CA LYS A 99 6.49 19.85 1.20
C LYS A 99 5.13 19.20 1.11
N LEU A 100 5.07 18.03 0.49
CA LEU A 100 3.88 17.18 0.49
C LEU A 100 3.89 16.25 1.71
N THR A 101 2.81 16.25 2.47
CA THR A 101 2.55 15.29 3.54
C THR A 101 1.31 14.48 3.19
N LEU A 102 1.43 13.16 3.20
CA LEU A 102 0.35 12.21 2.99
C LEU A 102 0.19 11.36 4.24
N ASP A 103 -0.99 11.41 4.86
CA ASP A 103 -1.37 10.48 5.93
C ASP A 103 -2.30 9.43 5.35
N VAL A 104 -1.86 8.20 5.28
CA VAL A 104 -2.61 7.09 4.69
C VAL A 104 -3.02 6.10 5.77
N TYR A 105 -4.32 5.85 5.86
CA TYR A 105 -4.92 4.91 6.80
C TYR A 105 -5.44 3.70 6.05
N THR A 106 -5.01 2.52 6.45
CA THR A 106 -5.42 1.25 5.86
C THR A 106 -6.12 0.37 6.89
N ASN A 107 -6.90 -0.58 6.43
CA ASN A 107 -7.58 -1.57 7.28
C ASN A 107 -6.65 -2.70 7.79
N GLY A 108 -5.35 -2.60 7.59
CA GLY A 108 -4.34 -3.58 8.03
C GLY A 108 -4.08 -4.73 7.05
N THR A 109 -4.84 -4.86 5.96
CA THR A 109 -4.61 -5.89 4.94
C THR A 109 -3.45 -5.55 4.00
N LEU A 110 -3.12 -4.26 3.89
CA LEU A 110 -2.03 -3.73 3.08
C LEU A 110 -1.29 -2.65 3.87
N ALA A 111 0.04 -2.65 3.82
CA ALA A 111 0.84 -1.60 4.44
C ALA A 111 0.66 -0.25 3.73
N PRO A 112 0.62 0.88 4.45
CA PRO A 112 0.38 2.20 3.83
C PRO A 112 1.41 2.61 2.77
N ASP A 113 2.68 2.28 2.97
CA ASP A 113 3.78 2.51 2.02
C ASP A 113 3.61 1.69 0.74
N GLU A 114 3.18 0.44 0.86
CA GLU A 114 2.86 -0.42 -0.28
C GLU A 114 1.64 0.10 -1.06
N ALA A 115 0.60 0.57 -0.36
CA ALA A 115 -0.57 1.19 -0.97
C ALA A 115 -0.19 2.41 -1.84
N VAL A 116 0.67 3.30 -1.32
CA VAL A 116 1.17 4.47 -2.05
C VAL A 116 2.01 4.05 -3.25
N SER A 117 2.89 3.06 -3.08
CA SER A 117 3.76 2.55 -4.16
C SER A 117 2.94 1.96 -5.30
N LEU A 118 1.91 1.16 -4.99
CA LEU A 118 1.01 0.59 -6.00
C LEU A 118 0.19 1.67 -6.72
N ALA A 119 -0.30 2.68 -5.98
CA ALA A 119 -1.02 3.81 -6.57
C ALA A 119 -0.12 4.61 -7.54
N ALA A 120 1.13 4.87 -7.15
CA ALA A 120 2.11 5.55 -7.99
C ALA A 120 2.42 4.73 -9.26
N LYS A 121 2.53 3.41 -9.14
CA LYS A 121 2.72 2.52 -10.29
C LYS A 121 1.56 2.60 -11.27
N VAL A 122 0.31 2.57 -10.79
CA VAL A 122 -0.88 2.70 -11.63
C VAL A 122 -0.86 4.04 -12.38
N LEU A 123 -0.55 5.15 -11.68
CA LEU A 123 -0.43 6.46 -12.31
C LEU A 123 0.69 6.50 -13.37
N SER A 124 1.85 5.93 -13.07
CA SER A 124 2.98 5.86 -13.99
C SER A 124 2.62 5.07 -15.26
N GLU A 125 1.94 3.94 -15.13
CA GLU A 125 1.49 3.14 -16.27
C GLU A 125 0.51 3.91 -17.17
N HIS A 126 -0.42 4.68 -16.59
CA HIS A 126 -1.32 5.52 -17.36
C HIS A 126 -0.61 6.72 -18.00
N LEU A 127 0.35 7.33 -17.32
CA LEU A 127 1.12 8.46 -17.83
C LEU A 127 2.11 8.04 -18.92
N SER A 128 2.59 6.80 -18.91
CA SER A 128 3.50 6.29 -19.95
C SER A 128 2.87 6.34 -21.34
N LEU A 129 1.54 6.21 -21.45
CA LEU A 129 0.83 6.37 -22.72
C LEU A 129 1.01 7.76 -23.33
N PHE A 130 1.13 8.79 -22.51
CA PHE A 130 1.39 10.16 -22.97
C PHE A 130 2.86 10.39 -23.32
N ILE A 131 3.78 9.78 -22.57
CA ILE A 131 5.23 9.83 -22.84
C ILE A 131 5.52 9.17 -24.21
N ASP A 132 4.82 8.10 -24.53
CA ASP A 132 4.99 7.35 -25.78
C ASP A 132 4.47 8.10 -27.03
N LEU A 133 3.77 9.21 -26.86
CA LEU A 133 3.29 10.03 -28.00
C LEU A 133 4.43 10.76 -28.73
N SER A 134 5.60 10.96 -28.10
CA SER A 134 6.72 11.69 -28.69
C SER A 134 8.05 10.99 -28.43
N GLU A 135 8.78 10.66 -29.50
CA GLU A 135 10.13 10.10 -29.41
C GLU A 135 11.12 11.05 -28.68
N ASN A 136 10.97 12.37 -28.87
CA ASN A 136 11.80 13.37 -28.22
C ASN A 136 11.57 13.41 -26.69
N ALA A 137 10.34 13.14 -26.23
CA ALA A 137 10.03 13.09 -24.82
C ALA A 137 10.63 11.86 -24.13
N LYS A 138 10.78 10.73 -24.82
CA LYS A 138 11.41 9.51 -24.30
C LYS A 138 12.90 9.68 -24.02
N SER A 139 13.58 10.53 -24.82
CA SER A 139 15.02 10.77 -24.71
C SER A 139 15.38 12.00 -23.85
N ALA A 140 14.39 12.76 -23.39
CA ALA A 140 14.62 13.95 -22.57
C ALA A 140 14.87 13.57 -21.12
N GLU A 141 16.02 13.95 -20.58
CA GLU A 141 16.30 13.89 -19.14
C GLU A 141 15.57 15.03 -18.44
N ILE A 142 14.56 14.70 -17.60
CA ILE A 142 13.71 15.68 -16.92
C ILE A 142 14.16 15.88 -15.47
N MET A 143 14.81 14.90 -14.87
CA MET A 143 15.32 15.02 -13.51
C MET A 143 16.68 15.71 -13.50
N VAL A 144 16.77 16.82 -12.77
CA VAL A 144 18.05 17.45 -12.44
C VAL A 144 18.80 16.51 -11.50
N GLU A 145 20.03 16.14 -11.85
CA GLU A 145 20.93 15.41 -10.95
C GLU A 145 21.01 16.12 -9.60
N THR A 146 20.72 15.41 -8.53
CA THR A 146 20.85 15.96 -7.18
C THR A 146 22.32 16.11 -6.83
N GLU A 147 22.70 17.18 -6.09
CA GLU A 147 24.10 17.40 -5.62
C GLU A 147 24.68 16.20 -4.84
N SER A 148 23.82 15.26 -4.38
CA SER A 148 24.23 13.99 -3.77
C SER A 148 24.91 13.06 -4.78
N ASP A 149 24.41 13.00 -6.02
CA ASP A 149 24.97 12.14 -7.07
C ASP A 149 26.36 12.62 -7.50
N GLU A 150 26.61 13.95 -7.50
CA GLU A 150 27.94 14.49 -7.77
C GLU A 150 28.94 14.15 -6.64
N LYS A 151 28.50 14.18 -5.39
CA LYS A 151 29.35 13.80 -4.26
C LYS A 151 29.64 12.30 -4.22
N GLU A 152 28.69 11.45 -4.57
CA GLU A 152 28.89 10.02 -4.70
C GLU A 152 29.81 9.69 -5.88
N LYS A 153 29.65 10.33 -7.03
CA LYS A 153 30.57 10.19 -8.18
C LYS A 153 32.00 10.55 -7.80
N VAL A 154 32.22 11.63 -7.04
CA VAL A 154 33.54 12.03 -6.56
C VAL A 154 34.13 11.02 -5.57
N LEU A 155 33.30 10.38 -4.73
CA LEU A 155 33.77 9.36 -3.78
C LEU A 155 34.10 8.02 -4.45
N GLU A 156 33.51 7.74 -5.61
CA GLU A 156 33.78 6.53 -6.41
C GLU A 156 34.93 6.72 -7.43
N MET A 157 35.43 7.95 -7.61
CA MET A 157 36.53 8.25 -8.54
C MET A 157 37.84 7.58 -8.09
N ASN A 158 38.56 7.04 -9.07
CA ASN A 158 39.88 6.49 -8.83
C ASN A 158 40.89 7.60 -8.51
N ILE A 159 41.95 7.25 -7.76
CA ILE A 159 43.02 8.19 -7.36
C ILE A 159 43.68 8.86 -8.59
N ASP A 160 43.70 8.16 -9.74
CA ASP A 160 44.25 8.68 -11.00
C ASP A 160 43.40 9.79 -11.63
N GLU A 161 42.10 9.84 -11.33
CA GLU A 161 41.12 10.79 -11.88
C GLU A 161 40.98 12.08 -11.04
N LEU A 162 41.50 12.08 -9.80
CA LEU A 162 41.40 13.18 -8.86
C LEU A 162 42.34 14.37 -9.14
N GLU A 163 43.09 14.35 -10.22
CA GLU A 163 44.05 15.40 -10.65
C GLU A 163 44.96 15.93 -9.51
N LEU A 164 45.39 15.02 -8.62
CA LEU A 164 46.19 15.35 -7.46
C LEU A 164 47.64 15.73 -7.86
N SER A 165 48.30 16.56 -7.04
CA SER A 165 49.71 16.78 -7.21
C SER A 165 50.52 15.47 -7.13
N VAL A 166 51.60 15.34 -7.90
CA VAL A 166 52.44 14.13 -7.93
C VAL A 166 52.86 13.65 -6.53
N ARG A 167 53.05 14.59 -5.62
CA ARG A 167 53.40 14.28 -4.21
C ARG A 167 52.25 13.67 -3.44
N SER A 168 51.06 14.20 -3.59
CA SER A 168 49.81 13.71 -2.95
C SER A 168 49.41 12.34 -3.51
N TYR A 169 49.48 12.17 -4.82
CA TYR A 169 49.22 10.93 -5.51
C TYR A 169 50.14 9.80 -5.01
N ASN A 170 51.45 10.06 -4.95
CA ASN A 170 52.43 9.05 -4.48
C ASN A 170 52.24 8.71 -2.99
N CYS A 171 51.79 9.65 -2.15
CA CYS A 171 51.48 9.39 -0.75
C CYS A 171 50.27 8.46 -0.60
N LEU A 172 49.18 8.72 -1.34
CA LEU A 172 47.97 7.92 -1.31
C LEU A 172 48.20 6.51 -1.88
N LYS A 173 48.92 6.39 -2.98
CA LYS A 173 49.28 5.10 -3.60
C LYS A 173 50.18 4.21 -2.71
N ARG A 174 50.93 4.84 -1.77
CA ARG A 174 51.72 4.10 -0.78
C ARG A 174 50.93 3.68 0.45
N ALA A 175 49.83 4.36 0.73
CA ALA A 175 49.02 4.07 1.90
C ALA A 175 48.01 2.92 1.67
N GLY A 176 47.88 2.41 0.44
CA GLY A 176 47.03 1.28 0.05
C GLY A 176 45.76 1.73 -0.59
#